data_36e699bd57d11ee2e4c86b6cdb6b2b3d
#
_entry.id   36e699bd57d11ee2e4c86b6cdb6b2b3d
#
_cell.length_a   1.000
_cell.length_b   1.000
_cell.length_c   1.000
_cell.angle_alpha   90.00
_cell.angle_beta   90.00
_cell.angle_gamma   90.00
#
_symmetry.space_group_name_H-M   'P 1'
#
loop_
_entity.id
_entity.type
_entity.pdbx_description
1 polymer ?
#
loop_
_entity_poly.entity_id
_entity_poly.type
_entity_poly.pdbx_seq_one_letter_code
_entity_poly.pdbx_strand_id
1 'polypeptide(L)'
;EFLAPTVVGEDTFVRCPECGFAANVEAISVPLAADEPVAVPAAHVENTPDTPTIDTLVEVSNSRPELARMDGDIWTASDTLKNVIVMRVDADGTERPLAIGVPGDREVDERRLEAAVYPAEIRAFEEKDFAANPALVKGYIGPGALGLAGTSGIEYLLDPRIARGSAWITGANEPGRHVYDLVYGRDFEADGVIDVAEVRAGDACPSCGAAVEI
;
A
#
# COMPACT_ATOMS: atom_id res chain seq x y z
N GLU A 1 -11.58 -1.20 -27.82
CA GLU A 1 -11.93 -2.59 -27.54
C GLU A 1 -13.42 -2.66 -27.19
N PHE A 2 -14.13 -3.69 -27.67
CA PHE A 2 -15.53 -3.89 -27.32
C PHE A 2 -15.62 -5.05 -26.33
N LEU A 3 -16.11 -4.79 -25.13
CA LEU A 3 -16.28 -5.78 -24.07
C LEU A 3 -17.77 -6.16 -23.94
N ALA A 4 -18.03 -7.44 -23.76
CA ALA A 4 -19.36 -7.96 -23.44
C ALA A 4 -19.32 -8.60 -22.04
N PRO A 5 -20.23 -8.23 -21.11
CA PRO A 5 -20.28 -8.85 -19.79
C PRO A 5 -20.54 -10.36 -19.91
N THR A 6 -19.73 -11.14 -19.24
CA THR A 6 -19.89 -12.60 -19.14
C THR A 6 -19.34 -13.09 -17.79
N VAL A 7 -19.89 -14.18 -17.26
CA VAL A 7 -19.42 -14.78 -16.00
C VAL A 7 -18.21 -15.71 -16.19
N VAL A 8 -17.74 -15.90 -17.43
CA VAL A 8 -16.62 -16.79 -17.80
C VAL A 8 -15.56 -16.08 -18.62
N GLY A 9 -15.45 -14.76 -18.50
CA GLY A 9 -14.42 -13.95 -19.18
C GLY A 9 -13.05 -14.09 -18.53
N GLU A 10 -12.00 -13.85 -19.32
CA GLU A 10 -10.61 -13.80 -18.83
C GLU A 10 -10.26 -12.44 -18.23
N ASP A 11 -10.93 -11.37 -18.68
CA ASP A 11 -10.69 -10.01 -18.22
C ASP A 11 -11.80 -9.52 -17.30
N THR A 12 -11.41 -8.72 -16.31
CA THR A 12 -12.33 -8.03 -15.41
C THR A 12 -12.35 -6.55 -15.76
N PHE A 13 -13.54 -5.94 -15.76
CA PHE A 13 -13.67 -4.52 -16.03
C PHE A 13 -14.49 -3.82 -14.94
N VAL A 14 -14.24 -2.54 -14.77
CA VAL A 14 -15.03 -1.67 -13.89
C VAL A 14 -16.02 -0.87 -14.71
N ARG A 15 -17.18 -0.59 -14.11
CA ARG A 15 -18.18 0.32 -14.65
C ARG A 15 -18.63 1.31 -13.59
N CYS A 16 -18.79 2.55 -13.94
CA CYS A 16 -19.43 3.55 -13.10
C CYS A 16 -20.91 3.68 -13.49
N PRO A 17 -21.87 3.39 -12.60
CA PRO A 17 -23.29 3.51 -12.90
C PRO A 17 -23.74 4.96 -13.10
N GLU A 18 -23.02 5.94 -12.50
CA GLU A 18 -23.41 7.35 -12.54
C GLU A 18 -23.03 8.05 -13.85
N CYS A 19 -21.81 7.81 -14.37
CA CYS A 19 -21.34 8.54 -15.57
C CYS A 19 -21.11 7.64 -16.78
N GLY A 20 -21.28 6.32 -16.66
CA GLY A 20 -21.09 5.37 -17.74
C GLY A 20 -19.61 5.10 -18.08
N PHE A 21 -18.65 5.60 -17.28
CA PHE A 21 -17.24 5.24 -17.44
C PHE A 21 -17.08 3.72 -17.33
N ALA A 22 -16.28 3.14 -18.22
CA ALA A 22 -15.89 1.73 -18.15
C ALA A 22 -14.43 1.57 -18.60
N ALA A 23 -13.69 0.70 -17.92
CA ALA A 23 -12.31 0.37 -18.25
C ALA A 23 -11.97 -1.02 -17.73
N ASN A 24 -10.95 -1.68 -18.33
CA ASN A 24 -10.33 -2.85 -17.73
C ASN A 24 -9.71 -2.46 -16.37
N VAL A 25 -9.79 -3.34 -15.37
CA VAL A 25 -9.22 -3.10 -14.03
C VAL A 25 -7.73 -2.78 -14.06
N GLU A 26 -7.01 -3.30 -15.04
CA GLU A 26 -5.58 -3.03 -15.24
C GLU A 26 -5.30 -1.62 -15.81
N ALA A 27 -6.27 -1.03 -16.50
CA ALA A 27 -6.14 0.25 -17.21
C ALA A 27 -6.76 1.44 -16.48
N ILE A 28 -7.50 1.19 -15.39
CA ILE A 28 -8.10 2.29 -14.62
C ILE A 28 -7.02 3.04 -13.82
N SER A 29 -7.07 4.36 -13.86
CA SER A 29 -6.23 5.21 -13.00
C SER A 29 -7.03 5.63 -11.77
N VAL A 30 -6.54 5.31 -10.60
CA VAL A 30 -7.17 5.73 -9.33
C VAL A 30 -6.82 7.19 -9.06
N PRO A 31 -7.81 8.04 -8.77
CA PRO A 31 -7.54 9.43 -8.41
C PRO A 31 -6.65 9.53 -7.17
N LEU A 32 -5.72 10.49 -7.20
CA LEU A 32 -4.95 10.80 -6.00
C LEU A 32 -5.91 11.23 -4.88
N ALA A 33 -5.79 10.61 -3.72
CA ALA A 33 -6.58 11.00 -2.55
C ALA A 33 -6.28 12.44 -2.17
N ALA A 34 -7.31 13.19 -1.79
CA ALA A 34 -7.14 14.54 -1.29
C ALA A 34 -6.41 14.53 0.06
N ASP A 35 -5.69 15.61 0.36
CA ASP A 35 -5.04 15.76 1.66
C ASP A 35 -6.06 15.60 2.79
N GLU A 36 -5.73 14.76 3.75
CA GLU A 36 -6.61 14.38 4.87
C GLU A 36 -5.89 14.60 6.21
N PRO A 37 -5.73 15.86 6.65
CA PRO A 37 -5.04 16.14 7.90
C PRO A 37 -5.85 15.62 9.08
N VAL A 38 -5.30 14.62 9.79
CA VAL A 38 -5.91 14.03 10.98
C VAL A 38 -5.23 14.53 12.26
N ALA A 39 -6.05 14.71 13.30
CA ALA A 39 -5.58 15.09 14.63
C ALA A 39 -5.37 13.81 15.46
N VAL A 40 -4.22 13.20 15.32
CA VAL A 40 -3.81 12.01 16.10
C VAL A 40 -2.56 12.32 16.93
N PRO A 41 -2.27 11.54 17.98
CA PRO A 41 -1.05 11.65 18.77
C PRO A 41 0.23 11.64 17.92
N ALA A 42 1.36 11.90 18.56
CA ALA A 42 2.65 11.63 17.94
C ALA A 42 2.81 10.13 17.68
N ALA A 43 3.43 9.79 16.54
CA ALA A 43 3.73 8.41 16.22
C ALA A 43 4.49 7.73 17.36
N HIS A 44 4.09 6.52 17.72
CA HIS A 44 4.67 5.77 18.81
C HIS A 44 4.80 4.28 18.46
N VAL A 45 5.83 3.64 19.00
CA VAL A 45 6.13 2.24 18.74
C VAL A 45 5.60 1.37 19.86
N GLU A 46 4.85 0.32 19.48
CA GLU A 46 4.25 -0.61 20.41
C GLU A 46 4.76 -2.04 20.21
N ASN A 47 4.78 -2.83 21.30
CA ASN A 47 5.07 -4.25 21.24
C ASN A 47 3.83 -5.00 20.74
N THR A 48 3.98 -5.68 19.63
CA THR A 48 2.94 -6.47 18.98
C THR A 48 3.53 -7.82 18.58
N PRO A 49 3.94 -8.65 19.56
CA PRO A 49 4.53 -9.95 19.26
C PRO A 49 3.51 -10.85 18.55
N ASP A 50 4.02 -11.76 17.73
CA ASP A 50 3.22 -12.77 17.00
C ASP A 50 2.16 -12.16 16.04
N THR A 51 2.46 -10.99 15.48
CA THR A 51 1.59 -10.30 14.50
C THR A 51 2.26 -10.16 13.12
N PRO A 52 2.61 -11.28 12.45
CA PRO A 52 3.28 -11.23 11.15
C PRO A 52 2.33 -10.88 9.98
N THR A 53 1.03 -10.84 10.24
CA THR A 53 -0.01 -10.53 9.23
C THR A 53 -0.85 -9.34 9.69
N ILE A 54 -1.50 -8.68 8.73
CA ILE A 54 -2.41 -7.55 9.01
C ILE A 54 -3.58 -8.00 9.89
N ASP A 55 -4.17 -9.18 9.64
CA ASP A 55 -5.29 -9.68 10.43
C ASP A 55 -4.90 -9.87 11.91
N THR A 56 -3.74 -10.49 12.18
CA THR A 56 -3.25 -10.66 13.55
C THR A 56 -2.88 -9.34 14.20
N LEU A 57 -2.36 -8.37 13.44
CA LEU A 57 -2.09 -7.02 13.93
C LEU A 57 -3.39 -6.30 14.32
N VAL A 58 -4.39 -6.33 13.47
CA VAL A 58 -5.71 -5.72 13.73
C VAL A 58 -6.39 -6.37 14.94
N GLU A 59 -6.35 -7.70 15.06
CA GLU A 59 -6.89 -8.43 16.22
C GLU A 59 -6.21 -7.98 17.53
N VAL A 60 -4.89 -7.96 17.58
CA VAL A 60 -4.12 -7.51 18.75
C VAL A 60 -4.40 -6.04 19.07
N SER A 61 -4.47 -5.16 18.06
CA SER A 61 -4.76 -3.74 18.23
C SER A 61 -6.13 -3.50 18.86
N ASN A 62 -7.14 -4.27 18.44
CA ASN A 62 -8.50 -4.16 18.97
C ASN A 62 -8.70 -4.86 20.32
N SER A 63 -7.82 -5.80 20.70
CA SER A 63 -7.91 -6.53 21.97
C SER A 63 -7.28 -5.78 23.15
N ARG A 64 -6.46 -4.75 22.88
CA ARG A 64 -5.70 -4.01 23.89
C ARG A 64 -6.26 -2.60 24.11
N PRO A 65 -6.79 -2.28 25.29
CA PRO A 65 -7.35 -0.96 25.58
C PRO A 65 -6.34 0.20 25.40
N GLU A 66 -5.04 -0.07 25.64
CA GLU A 66 -3.97 0.93 25.46
C GLU A 66 -3.67 1.27 24.00
N LEU A 67 -4.12 0.42 23.06
CA LEU A 67 -3.99 0.63 21.61
C LEU A 67 -5.30 1.13 20.98
N ALA A 68 -6.33 1.37 21.79
CA ALA A 68 -7.62 1.85 21.28
C ALA A 68 -7.49 3.18 20.54
N ARG A 69 -8.23 3.31 19.45
CA ARG A 69 -8.30 4.58 18.70
C ARG A 69 -8.92 5.67 19.56
N MET A 70 -8.42 6.90 19.39
CA MET A 70 -8.94 8.08 20.12
C MET A 70 -10.37 8.45 19.74
N ASP A 71 -10.79 8.14 18.50
CA ASP A 71 -12.16 8.39 18.01
C ASP A 71 -13.19 7.35 18.52
N GLY A 72 -12.72 6.26 19.13
CA GLY A 72 -13.54 5.19 19.66
C GLY A 72 -13.95 4.13 18.63
N ASP A 73 -13.51 4.26 17.39
CA ASP A 73 -13.70 3.26 16.35
C ASP A 73 -12.72 2.08 16.53
N ILE A 74 -13.02 0.97 15.86
CA ILE A 74 -12.12 -0.19 15.81
C ILE A 74 -11.09 -0.03 14.69
N TRP A 75 -9.92 -0.59 14.90
CA TRP A 75 -8.91 -0.75 13.84
C TRP A 75 -9.37 -1.76 12.81
N THR A 76 -9.10 -1.47 11.55
CA THR A 76 -9.38 -2.34 10.40
C THR A 76 -8.12 -2.49 9.54
N ALA A 77 -8.13 -3.41 8.60
CA ALA A 77 -7.01 -3.58 7.66
C ALA A 77 -6.73 -2.30 6.85
N SER A 78 -7.76 -1.51 6.53
CA SER A 78 -7.61 -0.23 5.81
C SER A 78 -6.93 0.87 6.62
N ASP A 79 -6.80 0.72 7.94
CA ASP A 79 -6.04 1.64 8.79
C ASP A 79 -4.55 1.26 8.86
N THR A 80 -4.13 0.19 8.19
CA THR A 80 -2.74 -0.26 8.16
C THR A 80 -2.07 0.08 6.83
N LEU A 81 -0.79 0.41 6.88
CA LEU A 81 0.06 0.64 5.70
C LEU A 81 0.96 -0.57 5.49
N LYS A 82 0.67 -1.33 4.42
CA LYS A 82 1.45 -2.48 4.01
C LYS A 82 2.57 -2.05 3.06
N ASN A 83 3.81 -2.43 3.39
CA ASN A 83 4.97 -2.16 2.56
C ASN A 83 5.45 -3.43 1.86
N VAL A 84 5.31 -3.46 0.55
CA VAL A 84 5.72 -4.57 -0.33
C VAL A 84 7.04 -4.20 -0.97
N ILE A 85 8.01 -5.11 -0.93
CA ILE A 85 9.30 -4.93 -1.61
C ILE A 85 9.36 -5.88 -2.79
N VAL A 86 9.73 -5.33 -3.93
CA VAL A 86 9.99 -6.09 -5.17
C VAL A 86 11.38 -5.75 -5.70
N MET A 87 11.91 -6.57 -6.59
CA MET A 87 13.12 -6.25 -7.34
C MET A 87 12.75 -5.82 -8.75
N ARG A 88 13.06 -4.58 -9.10
CA ARG A 88 12.95 -4.06 -10.46
C ARG A 88 14.22 -4.43 -11.22
N VAL A 89 14.07 -5.00 -12.41
CA VAL A 89 15.14 -5.41 -13.32
C VAL A 89 15.08 -4.53 -14.56
N ASP A 90 15.99 -3.59 -14.67
CA ASP A 90 16.05 -2.69 -15.82
C ASP A 90 16.51 -3.44 -17.09
N ALA A 91 16.25 -2.90 -18.28
CA ALA A 91 16.57 -3.54 -19.56
C ALA A 91 18.07 -3.85 -19.78
N ASP A 92 18.95 -3.21 -19.04
CA ASP A 92 20.39 -3.50 -19.03
C ASP A 92 20.80 -4.59 -18.02
N GLY A 93 19.83 -5.20 -17.34
CA GLY A 93 20.01 -6.20 -16.30
C GLY A 93 20.35 -5.64 -14.92
N THR A 94 20.31 -4.33 -14.73
CA THR A 94 20.53 -3.71 -13.41
C THR A 94 19.33 -4.02 -12.51
N GLU A 95 19.61 -4.61 -11.36
CA GLU A 95 18.59 -4.90 -10.32
C GLU A 95 18.57 -3.79 -9.28
N ARG A 96 17.37 -3.29 -8.98
CA ARG A 96 17.13 -2.28 -7.94
C ARG A 96 15.89 -2.64 -7.13
N PRO A 97 15.98 -2.69 -5.78
CA PRO A 97 14.81 -2.87 -4.97
C PRO A 97 13.88 -1.65 -5.08
N LEU A 98 12.57 -1.93 -5.08
CA LEU A 98 11.50 -0.94 -5.07
C LEU A 98 10.54 -1.28 -3.93
N ALA A 99 10.26 -0.30 -3.07
CA ALA A 99 9.28 -0.40 -2.01
C ALA A 99 7.98 0.27 -2.42
N ILE A 100 6.86 -0.40 -2.16
CA ILE A 100 5.51 0.06 -2.51
C ILE A 100 4.65 0.02 -1.26
N GLY A 101 4.12 1.18 -0.86
CA GLY A 101 3.16 1.28 0.23
C GLY A 101 1.72 1.26 -0.31
N VAL A 102 0.91 0.34 0.19
CA VAL A 102 -0.51 0.22 -0.14
C VAL A 102 -1.35 0.13 1.14
N PRO A 103 -2.64 0.52 1.13
CA PRO A 103 -3.54 0.24 2.25
C PRO A 103 -3.53 -1.27 2.55
N GLY A 104 -3.55 -1.64 3.83
CA GLY A 104 -3.36 -3.03 4.22
C GLY A 104 -4.51 -3.97 3.84
N ASP A 105 -5.66 -3.42 3.50
CA ASP A 105 -6.78 -4.18 2.92
C ASP A 105 -6.61 -4.47 1.42
N ARG A 106 -5.52 -3.99 0.78
CA ARG A 106 -5.26 -4.15 -0.67
C ARG A 106 -4.05 -5.02 -0.93
N GLU A 107 -4.07 -5.72 -2.07
CA GLU A 107 -2.89 -6.37 -2.64
C GLU A 107 -2.30 -5.52 -3.78
N VAL A 108 -1.01 -5.69 -4.02
CA VAL A 108 -0.38 -5.17 -5.24
C VAL A 108 -0.81 -6.07 -6.41
N ASP A 109 -1.40 -5.47 -7.43
CA ASP A 109 -1.74 -6.17 -8.67
C ASP A 109 -0.49 -6.27 -9.56
N GLU A 110 -0.06 -7.50 -9.83
CA GLU A 110 1.18 -7.74 -10.57
C GLU A 110 1.14 -7.14 -11.98
N ARG A 111 0.01 -7.23 -12.69
CA ARG A 111 -0.11 -6.69 -14.06
C ARG A 111 -0.07 -5.18 -14.09
N ARG A 112 -0.70 -4.53 -13.09
CA ARG A 112 -0.62 -3.08 -12.93
C ARG A 112 0.81 -2.65 -12.59
N LEU A 113 1.49 -3.40 -11.75
CA LEU A 113 2.88 -3.13 -11.39
C LEU A 113 3.81 -3.30 -12.59
N GLU A 114 3.71 -4.39 -13.35
CA GLU A 114 4.47 -4.62 -14.58
C GLU A 114 4.27 -3.48 -15.59
N ALA A 115 3.01 -3.06 -15.79
CA ALA A 115 2.69 -1.94 -16.68
C ALA A 115 3.30 -0.61 -16.20
N ALA A 116 3.26 -0.35 -14.88
CA ALA A 116 3.75 0.89 -14.29
C ALA A 116 5.29 1.02 -14.35
N VAL A 117 6.02 -0.08 -14.30
CA VAL A 117 7.49 -0.08 -14.35
C VAL A 117 8.06 -0.31 -15.75
N TYR A 118 7.22 -0.63 -16.75
CA TYR A 118 7.69 -0.90 -18.12
C TYR A 118 8.63 0.21 -18.62
N PRO A 119 9.77 -0.10 -19.28
CA PRO A 119 10.19 -1.39 -19.82
C PRO A 119 11.01 -2.29 -18.86
N ALA A 120 11.08 -1.96 -17.56
CA ALA A 120 11.69 -2.84 -16.59
C ALA A 120 10.78 -4.06 -16.29
N GLU A 121 11.38 -5.11 -15.80
CA GLU A 121 10.69 -6.31 -15.32
C GLU A 121 10.66 -6.34 -13.79
N ILE A 122 9.78 -7.16 -13.21
CA ILE A 122 9.66 -7.35 -11.78
C ILE A 122 9.98 -8.80 -11.43
N ARG A 123 10.74 -9.00 -10.37
CA ARG A 123 10.86 -10.29 -9.69
C ARG A 123 10.58 -10.17 -8.19
N ALA A 124 10.23 -11.29 -7.58
CA ALA A 124 10.05 -11.35 -6.14
C ALA A 124 11.34 -10.96 -5.39
N PHE A 125 11.16 -10.30 -4.24
CA PHE A 125 12.24 -10.02 -3.30
C PHE A 125 12.50 -11.27 -2.45
N GLU A 126 13.68 -11.87 -2.60
CA GLU A 126 14.04 -13.17 -2.04
C GLU A 126 14.86 -13.04 -0.75
N GLU A 127 15.10 -14.15 -0.05
CA GLU A 127 15.92 -14.17 1.18
C GLU A 127 17.35 -13.63 0.98
N LYS A 128 17.95 -13.86 -0.20
CA LYS A 128 19.26 -13.28 -0.53
C LYS A 128 19.24 -11.75 -0.59
N ASP A 129 18.10 -11.20 -1.06
CA ASP A 129 17.91 -9.75 -1.18
C ASP A 129 17.69 -9.12 0.20
N PHE A 130 16.94 -9.79 1.10
CA PHE A 130 16.84 -9.37 2.50
C PHE A 130 18.21 -9.40 3.20
N ALA A 131 19.00 -10.44 2.97
CA ALA A 131 20.34 -10.54 3.55
C ALA A 131 21.27 -9.39 3.08
N ALA A 132 21.08 -8.91 1.85
CA ALA A 132 21.81 -7.75 1.31
C ALA A 132 21.27 -6.41 1.81
N ASN A 133 20.06 -6.38 2.38
CA ASN A 133 19.38 -5.17 2.86
C ASN A 133 18.99 -5.30 4.35
N PRO A 134 19.93 -5.31 5.30
CA PRO A 134 19.69 -5.58 6.72
C PRO A 134 18.83 -4.52 7.42
N ALA A 135 18.59 -3.37 6.81
CA ALA A 135 17.65 -2.36 7.30
C ALA A 135 16.18 -2.78 7.16
N LEU A 136 15.89 -3.83 6.36
CA LEU A 136 14.56 -4.37 6.16
C LEU A 136 14.31 -5.55 7.08
N VAL A 137 13.33 -5.45 7.96
CA VAL A 137 12.90 -6.55 8.83
C VAL A 137 11.65 -7.20 8.25
N LYS A 138 11.81 -8.39 7.66
CA LYS A 138 10.73 -9.14 7.03
C LYS A 138 9.53 -9.31 7.97
N GLY A 139 8.34 -8.95 7.51
CA GLY A 139 7.11 -8.95 8.29
C GLY A 139 6.88 -7.66 9.12
N TYR A 140 7.88 -6.79 9.25
CA TYR A 140 7.79 -5.57 10.07
C TYR A 140 8.39 -4.34 9.37
N ILE A 141 8.38 -4.32 8.03
CA ILE A 141 8.93 -3.21 7.25
C ILE A 141 8.03 -1.99 7.39
N GLY A 142 8.62 -0.86 7.73
CA GLY A 142 7.94 0.42 7.84
C GLY A 142 8.66 1.55 7.13
N PRO A 143 7.99 2.68 6.90
CA PRO A 143 8.55 3.84 6.17
C PRO A 143 9.85 4.39 6.74
N GLY A 144 10.11 4.19 8.04
CA GLY A 144 11.35 4.68 8.68
C GLY A 144 12.64 4.10 8.09
N ALA A 145 12.59 2.94 7.42
CA ALA A 145 13.74 2.39 6.70
C ALA A 145 13.72 2.72 5.20
N LEU A 146 12.57 3.14 4.64
CA LEU A 146 12.34 3.27 3.21
C LEU A 146 12.59 4.70 2.70
N GLY A 147 12.65 4.84 1.38
CA GLY A 147 12.95 6.08 0.69
C GLY A 147 14.42 6.23 0.32
N LEU A 148 14.69 6.99 -0.75
CA LEU A 148 16.04 7.29 -1.22
C LEU A 148 16.89 8.03 -0.16
N ALA A 149 16.24 8.79 0.72
CA ALA A 149 16.85 9.43 1.87
C ALA A 149 16.81 8.59 3.16
N GLY A 150 16.13 7.43 3.13
CA GLY A 150 16.00 6.51 4.27
C GLY A 150 17.26 5.66 4.51
N THR A 151 17.23 4.87 5.58
CA THR A 151 18.38 4.05 5.98
C THR A 151 18.68 2.91 4.99
N SER A 152 17.69 2.43 4.25
CA SER A 152 17.89 1.42 3.20
C SER A 152 18.33 2.00 1.86
N GLY A 153 18.03 3.28 1.58
CA GLY A 153 18.20 3.90 0.27
C GLY A 153 17.33 3.30 -0.84
N ILE A 154 16.28 2.58 -0.46
CA ILE A 154 15.34 1.94 -1.39
C ILE A 154 14.25 2.93 -1.77
N GLU A 155 14.07 3.19 -3.06
CA GLU A 155 12.99 4.03 -3.57
C GLU A 155 11.63 3.58 -3.01
N TYR A 156 10.88 4.51 -2.45
CA TYR A 156 9.60 4.25 -1.81
C TYR A 156 8.46 5.01 -2.48
N LEU A 157 7.54 4.28 -3.07
CA LEU A 157 6.38 4.82 -3.78
C LEU A 157 5.09 4.44 -3.04
N LEU A 158 4.13 5.37 -2.97
CA LEU A 158 2.84 5.15 -2.32
C LEU A 158 1.72 4.98 -3.34
N ASP A 159 0.75 4.12 -3.02
CA ASP A 159 -0.51 4.05 -3.76
C ASP A 159 -1.27 5.39 -3.65
N PRO A 160 -1.95 5.85 -4.72
CA PRO A 160 -2.68 7.12 -4.74
C PRO A 160 -3.80 7.22 -3.71
N ARG A 161 -4.23 6.11 -3.09
CA ARG A 161 -5.22 6.09 -2.00
C ARG A 161 -4.65 6.56 -0.66
N ILE A 162 -3.32 6.63 -0.53
CA ILE A 162 -2.67 7.08 0.71
C ILE A 162 -2.58 8.59 0.68
N ALA A 163 -3.56 9.25 1.32
CA ALA A 163 -3.65 10.69 1.39
C ALA A 163 -2.54 11.30 2.26
N ARG A 164 -2.02 12.44 1.84
CA ARG A 164 -1.14 13.22 2.72
C ARG A 164 -1.92 13.72 3.94
N GLY A 165 -1.35 13.53 5.12
CA GLY A 165 -2.03 13.85 6.39
C GLY A 165 -2.78 12.68 7.02
N SER A 166 -2.99 11.57 6.32
CA SER A 166 -3.61 10.35 6.88
C SER A 166 -2.67 9.62 7.84
N ALA A 167 -3.25 8.97 8.85
CA ALA A 167 -2.53 8.24 9.88
C ALA A 167 -2.64 6.72 9.68
N TRP A 168 -1.57 6.00 10.00
CA TRP A 168 -1.44 4.59 9.69
C TRP A 168 -0.81 3.79 10.83
N ILE A 169 -1.15 2.49 10.90
CA ILE A 169 -0.36 1.48 11.62
C ILE A 169 0.55 0.80 10.60
N THR A 170 1.83 0.63 10.91
CA THR A 170 2.80 -0.03 10.01
C THR A 170 3.94 -0.67 10.79
N GLY A 171 4.81 -1.42 10.11
CA GLY A 171 5.99 -2.01 10.75
C GLY A 171 6.95 -0.96 11.32
N ALA A 172 7.60 -1.29 12.44
CA ALA A 172 8.60 -0.43 13.10
C ALA A 172 10.05 -0.75 12.68
N ASN A 173 10.25 -1.61 11.67
CA ASN A 173 11.57 -2.16 11.28
C ASN A 173 12.28 -2.93 12.43
N GLU A 174 11.51 -3.44 13.37
CA GLU A 174 11.96 -4.27 14.48
C GLU A 174 11.01 -5.47 14.61
N PRO A 175 11.53 -6.69 14.89
CA PRO A 175 10.68 -7.86 15.05
C PRO A 175 9.66 -7.68 16.18
N GLY A 176 8.40 -8.02 15.92
CA GLY A 176 7.32 -7.94 16.92
C GLY A 176 6.93 -6.51 17.33
N ARG A 177 7.21 -5.51 16.48
CA ARG A 177 6.88 -4.11 16.80
C ARG A 177 6.24 -3.39 15.62
N HIS A 178 5.23 -2.56 15.92
CA HIS A 178 4.57 -1.68 14.96
C HIS A 178 4.53 -0.24 15.45
N VAL A 179 4.46 0.69 14.52
CA VAL A 179 4.25 2.12 14.77
C VAL A 179 2.77 2.42 14.58
N TYR A 180 2.18 3.12 15.54
CA TYR A 180 0.82 3.64 15.52
C TYR A 180 0.82 5.15 15.31
N ASP A 181 -0.27 5.69 14.80
CA ASP A 181 -0.46 7.13 14.54
C ASP A 181 0.62 7.74 13.64
N LEU A 182 1.22 6.94 12.75
CA LEU A 182 2.24 7.39 11.83
C LEU A 182 1.59 8.16 10.67
N VAL A 183 1.84 9.47 10.57
CA VAL A 183 1.18 10.35 9.60
C VAL A 183 2.06 10.61 8.40
N TYR A 184 1.54 10.33 7.19
CA TYR A 184 2.20 10.69 5.94
C TYR A 184 2.31 12.23 5.81
N GLY A 185 3.49 12.71 5.55
CA GLY A 185 3.79 14.15 5.44
C GLY A 185 4.08 14.86 6.77
N ARG A 186 3.92 14.16 7.92
CA ARG A 186 4.38 14.63 9.24
C ARG A 186 5.56 13.82 9.74
N ASP A 187 5.45 12.49 9.67
CA ASP A 187 6.39 11.56 10.30
C ASP A 187 7.23 10.80 9.26
N PHE A 188 6.75 10.68 8.03
CA PHE A 188 7.49 10.08 6.91
C PHE A 188 7.09 10.73 5.59
N GLU A 189 7.96 10.57 4.61
CA GLU A 189 7.76 10.97 3.22
C GLU A 189 7.96 9.78 2.29
N ALA A 190 7.46 9.90 1.05
CA ALA A 190 7.71 8.97 -0.03
C ALA A 190 8.41 9.67 -1.20
N ASP A 191 9.09 8.91 -2.05
CA ASP A 191 9.79 9.45 -3.22
C ASP A 191 8.84 9.74 -4.39
N GLY A 192 7.62 9.17 -4.35
CA GLY A 192 6.61 9.39 -5.37
C GLY A 192 5.34 8.55 -5.17
N VAL A 193 4.54 8.47 -6.23
CA VAL A 193 3.27 7.72 -6.26
C VAL A 193 3.31 6.67 -7.36
N ILE A 194 2.70 5.51 -7.09
CA ILE A 194 2.53 4.41 -8.05
C ILE A 194 1.15 3.77 -7.89
N ASP A 195 0.35 3.77 -8.95
CA ASP A 195 -1.02 3.24 -8.94
C ASP A 195 -1.03 1.75 -9.32
N VAL A 196 -0.82 0.90 -8.34
CA VAL A 196 -0.64 -0.55 -8.54
C VAL A 196 -1.44 -1.44 -7.60
N ALA A 197 -2.17 -0.88 -6.63
CA ALA A 197 -3.03 -1.68 -5.80
C ALA A 197 -4.25 -2.18 -6.60
N GLU A 198 -4.75 -3.35 -6.22
CA GLU A 198 -5.95 -3.92 -6.82
C GLU A 198 -7.14 -2.95 -6.76
N VAL A 199 -7.95 -2.98 -7.80
CA VAL A 199 -9.18 -2.20 -7.91
C VAL A 199 -10.35 -3.04 -7.44
N ARG A 200 -11.22 -2.47 -6.60
CA ARG A 200 -12.40 -3.14 -6.04
C ARG A 200 -13.68 -2.37 -6.32
N ALA A 201 -14.78 -3.06 -6.27
CA ALA A 201 -16.09 -2.42 -6.24
C ALA A 201 -16.16 -1.42 -5.07
N GLY A 202 -16.67 -0.23 -5.32
CA GLY A 202 -16.69 0.88 -4.36
C GLY A 202 -15.54 1.87 -4.49
N ASP A 203 -14.48 1.56 -5.25
CA ASP A 203 -13.41 2.53 -5.54
C ASP A 203 -13.95 3.75 -6.29
N ALA A 204 -13.27 4.89 -6.13
CA ALA A 204 -13.68 6.13 -6.77
C ALA A 204 -13.50 6.07 -8.30
N CYS A 205 -14.54 6.41 -9.03
CA CYS A 205 -14.49 6.55 -10.48
C CYS A 205 -13.53 7.70 -10.86
N PRO A 206 -12.55 7.47 -11.76
CA PRO A 206 -11.62 8.53 -12.18
C PRO A 206 -12.28 9.69 -12.92
N SER A 207 -13.49 9.48 -13.44
CA SER A 207 -14.23 10.49 -14.20
C SER A 207 -15.14 11.37 -13.35
N CYS A 208 -15.81 10.81 -12.33
CA CYS A 208 -16.81 11.56 -11.57
C CYS A 208 -16.71 11.36 -10.04
N GLY A 209 -15.81 10.51 -9.54
CA GLY A 209 -15.63 10.23 -8.11
C GLY A 209 -16.67 9.28 -7.50
N ALA A 210 -17.73 8.90 -8.21
CA ALA A 210 -18.72 7.95 -7.69
C ALA A 210 -18.13 6.53 -7.60
N ALA A 211 -18.76 5.66 -6.79
CA ALA A 211 -18.33 4.28 -6.63
C ALA A 211 -18.44 3.48 -7.94
N VAL A 212 -17.42 2.72 -8.27
CA VAL A 212 -17.44 1.80 -9.41
C VAL A 212 -17.96 0.42 -9.00
N GLU A 213 -18.50 -0.31 -9.99
CA GLU A 213 -18.88 -1.72 -9.93
C GLU A 213 -17.85 -2.55 -10.72
N ILE A 214 -17.65 -3.81 -10.34
CA ILE A 214 -16.83 -4.79 -11.05
C ILE A 214 -17.73 -5.88 -11.63
#